data_58e96268970d32990f0d45bd5ec0234d
#
_entry.id   58e96268970d32990f0d45bd5ec0234d
#
_cell.length_a   1.000
_cell.length_b   1.000
_cell.length_c   1.000
_cell.angle_alpha   90.00
_cell.angle_beta   90.00
_cell.angle_gamma   90.00
#
_symmetry.space_group_name_H-M   'P 1'
#
loop_
_entity.id
_entity.type
_entity.pdbx_description
1 polymer ?
#
loop_
_entity_poly.entity_id
_entity_poly.type
_entity_poly.pdbx_seq_one_letter_code
_entity_poly.pdbx_strand_id
1 'polypeptide(L)'
;MAYYSMPKASAELKRKEEDEVDSTLRFGFRLLCSTALHPLEYAKTLIQLGYEPIAPRPGRTLFGAKRMMLPNIFQYAAYIKSVDGFIGCFRGLSPKILGNVLSSYYAEKLSVVLVGKMSTRFDDPSFNWFEANLDDINEYMETKDGVVEAMPGGMLRKAVAHVCGVVISHPFHVISIRMMAQFIGREHMYDGLFGSIKEIWLHEGISGFFSGIIPRLWMDFCCLTITSGITYLVAKYLGANKTVCGHVNNIAHFSVTSVFYPYHVVSTCMAVHGSRLKAGNPPLMDYYVNWNDCYARLLLQRQHKRGSSFFFRAVASTPAKMNGAFAPYPELK
;
A
#
# COMPACT_ATOMS: atom_id res chain seq x y z
N MET A 1 -24.54 39.66 38.71
CA MET A 1 -23.67 39.39 37.58
C MET A 1 -23.91 37.96 37.09
N ALA A 2 -24.67 37.78 36.02
CA ALA A 2 -24.99 36.48 35.50
C ALA A 2 -23.84 36.05 34.57
N TYR A 3 -23.08 35.04 34.98
CA TYR A 3 -22.13 34.34 34.08
C TYR A 3 -22.96 33.60 33.04
N TYR A 4 -22.91 34.10 31.79
CA TYR A 4 -23.46 33.42 30.64
C TYR A 4 -22.59 32.17 30.39
N SER A 5 -23.05 31.03 30.84
CA SER A 5 -22.48 29.73 30.41
C SER A 5 -22.77 29.58 28.92
N MET A 6 -21.75 29.70 28.10
CA MET A 6 -21.86 29.33 26.69
C MET A 6 -22.43 27.92 26.60
N PRO A 7 -23.44 27.68 25.76
CA PRO A 7 -24.07 26.38 25.70
C PRO A 7 -23.04 25.34 25.26
N LYS A 8 -22.95 24.21 25.98
CA LYS A 8 -22.02 23.09 25.68
C LYS A 8 -22.03 22.70 24.20
N ALA A 9 -23.15 22.82 23.53
CA ALA A 9 -23.34 22.58 22.12
C ALA A 9 -22.43 23.44 21.18
N SER A 10 -22.17 24.71 21.52
CA SER A 10 -21.32 25.57 20.69
C SER A 10 -19.82 25.24 20.83
N ALA A 11 -19.42 24.72 22.01
CA ALA A 11 -18.06 24.25 22.24
C ALA A 11 -17.78 22.90 21.55
N GLU A 12 -18.77 22.02 21.53
CA GLU A 12 -18.72 20.74 20.81
C GLU A 12 -18.71 20.92 19.30
N LEU A 13 -19.53 21.85 18.78
CA LEU A 13 -19.50 22.20 17.35
C LEU A 13 -18.14 22.75 16.91
N LYS A 14 -17.56 23.68 17.67
CA LYS A 14 -16.19 24.18 17.36
C LYS A 14 -15.14 23.08 17.42
N ARG A 15 -15.22 22.17 18.37
CA ARG A 15 -14.28 21.04 18.48
C ARG A 15 -14.42 20.09 17.30
N LYS A 16 -15.66 19.80 16.85
CA LYS A 16 -15.91 18.99 15.64
C LYS A 16 -15.35 19.66 14.37
N GLU A 17 -15.56 20.98 14.22
CA GLU A 17 -14.98 21.74 13.10
C GLU A 17 -13.45 21.74 13.13
N GLU A 18 -12.82 21.91 14.29
CA GLU A 18 -11.37 21.85 14.44
C GLU A 18 -10.82 20.45 14.11
N ASP A 19 -11.48 19.38 14.56
CA ASP A 19 -11.09 18.00 14.27
C ASP A 19 -11.25 17.66 12.78
N GLU A 20 -12.30 18.16 12.11
CA GLU A 20 -12.53 17.98 10.68
C GLU A 20 -11.49 18.73 9.83
N VAL A 21 -11.17 19.97 10.21
CA VAL A 21 -10.12 20.76 9.55
C VAL A 21 -8.75 20.08 9.71
N ASP A 22 -8.42 19.58 10.90
CA ASP A 22 -7.16 18.92 11.17
C ASP A 22 -7.05 17.58 10.40
N SER A 23 -8.12 16.82 10.31
CA SER A 23 -8.17 15.58 9.51
C SER A 23 -7.97 15.84 8.02
N THR A 24 -8.59 16.90 7.49
CA THR A 24 -8.48 17.34 6.10
C THR A 24 -7.06 17.82 5.77
N LEU A 25 -6.46 18.60 6.67
CA LEU A 25 -5.08 19.05 6.53
C LEU A 25 -4.09 17.87 6.53
N ARG A 26 -4.27 16.92 7.44
CA ARG A 26 -3.44 15.69 7.49
C ARG A 26 -3.59 14.86 6.21
N PHE A 27 -4.81 14.75 5.68
CA PHE A 27 -5.04 14.07 4.42
C PHE A 27 -4.35 14.79 3.25
N GLY A 28 -4.52 16.12 3.16
CA GLY A 28 -3.86 16.95 2.13
C GLY A 28 -2.34 16.85 2.20
N PHE A 29 -1.76 16.92 3.39
CA PHE A 29 -0.30 16.76 3.58
C PHE A 29 0.17 15.36 3.15
N ARG A 30 -0.56 14.30 3.49
CA ARG A 30 -0.24 12.93 3.05
C ARG A 30 -0.26 12.82 1.53
N LEU A 31 -1.23 13.45 0.88
CA LEU A 31 -1.35 13.47 -0.57
C LEU A 31 -0.18 14.21 -1.24
N LEU A 32 0.21 15.37 -0.70
CA LEU A 32 1.37 16.13 -1.16
C LEU A 32 2.67 15.32 -1.02
N CYS A 33 2.89 14.70 0.14
CA CYS A 33 4.06 13.84 0.35
C CYS A 33 4.08 12.64 -0.61
N SER A 34 2.93 12.00 -0.81
CA SER A 34 2.80 10.88 -1.77
C SER A 34 3.11 11.31 -3.19
N THR A 35 2.68 12.51 -3.59
CA THR A 35 2.97 13.07 -4.91
C THR A 35 4.45 13.41 -5.06
N ALA A 36 5.05 14.07 -4.09
CA ALA A 36 6.46 14.45 -4.13
C ALA A 36 7.41 13.23 -4.17
N LEU A 37 7.04 12.15 -3.47
CA LEU A 37 7.83 10.91 -3.41
C LEU A 37 7.50 9.92 -4.53
N HIS A 38 6.54 10.22 -5.40
CA HIS A 38 6.09 9.31 -6.46
C HIS A 38 7.23 8.84 -7.39
N PRO A 39 8.20 9.67 -7.82
CA PRO A 39 9.31 9.20 -8.65
C PRO A 39 10.16 8.10 -7.99
N LEU A 40 10.33 8.16 -6.67
CA LEU A 40 11.04 7.12 -5.92
C LEU A 40 10.21 5.83 -5.81
N GLU A 41 8.92 5.98 -5.62
CA GLU A 41 8.00 4.84 -5.61
C GLU A 41 7.92 4.17 -6.98
N TYR A 42 7.94 4.95 -8.05
CA TYR A 42 8.03 4.45 -9.41
C TYR A 42 9.31 3.60 -9.61
N ALA A 43 10.46 4.15 -9.24
CA ALA A 43 11.72 3.40 -9.28
C ALA A 43 11.64 2.11 -8.45
N LYS A 44 11.07 2.16 -7.24
CA LYS A 44 10.85 1.00 -6.37
C LYS A 44 9.98 -0.06 -7.05
N THR A 45 8.90 0.32 -7.71
CA THR A 45 7.99 -0.60 -8.41
C THR A 45 8.72 -1.32 -9.55
N LEU A 46 9.51 -0.62 -10.36
CA LEU A 46 10.31 -1.26 -11.41
C LEU A 46 11.35 -2.23 -10.85
N ILE A 47 11.98 -1.88 -9.73
CA ILE A 47 12.90 -2.77 -9.01
C ILE A 47 12.15 -4.02 -8.50
N GLN A 48 10.95 -3.86 -7.95
CA GLN A 48 10.13 -4.99 -7.50
C GLN A 48 9.71 -5.91 -8.66
N LEU A 49 9.51 -5.38 -9.85
CA LEU A 49 9.29 -6.16 -11.06
C LEU A 49 10.56 -6.86 -11.58
N GLY A 50 11.73 -6.50 -11.05
CA GLY A 50 13.02 -7.11 -11.41
C GLY A 50 13.71 -6.44 -12.58
N TYR A 51 13.28 -5.27 -13.00
CA TYR A 51 13.92 -4.53 -14.06
C TYR A 51 15.11 -3.72 -13.54
N GLU A 52 16.31 -4.04 -14.02
CA GLU A 52 17.56 -3.40 -13.62
C GLU A 52 18.33 -2.92 -14.88
N PRO A 53 18.00 -1.72 -15.39
CA PRO A 53 18.58 -1.24 -16.65
C PRO A 53 20.04 -0.79 -16.53
N ILE A 54 20.50 -0.52 -15.31
CA ILE A 54 21.86 0.00 -15.05
C ILE A 54 22.73 -1.13 -14.53
N ALA A 55 23.87 -1.36 -15.19
CA ALA A 55 24.81 -2.42 -14.82
C ALA A 55 25.35 -2.24 -13.39
N PRO A 56 25.52 -3.35 -12.64
CA PRO A 56 26.07 -3.29 -11.30
C PRO A 56 27.55 -2.84 -11.36
N ARG A 57 27.96 -2.09 -10.34
CA ARG A 57 29.33 -1.58 -10.18
C ARG A 57 30.01 -2.21 -8.96
N PRO A 58 31.33 -2.42 -8.99
CA PRO A 58 32.04 -2.88 -7.80
C PRO A 58 31.94 -1.82 -6.68
N GLY A 59 31.51 -2.25 -5.52
CA GLY A 59 31.32 -1.38 -4.36
C GLY A 59 31.55 -2.10 -3.05
N ARG A 60 31.29 -1.40 -1.93
CA ARG A 60 31.37 -1.97 -0.58
C ARG A 60 29.99 -1.91 0.07
N THR A 61 29.65 -2.98 0.80
CA THR A 61 28.45 -3.01 1.65
C THR A 61 28.67 -2.17 2.90
N LEU A 62 27.61 -1.87 3.65
CA LEU A 62 27.66 -1.20 4.95
C LEU A 62 28.72 -1.79 5.91
N PHE A 63 28.95 -3.10 5.85
CA PHE A 63 29.93 -3.83 6.67
C PHE A 63 31.31 -3.98 5.98
N GLY A 64 31.60 -3.18 4.94
CA GLY A 64 32.91 -3.15 4.26
C GLY A 64 33.18 -4.28 3.28
N ALA A 65 32.31 -5.28 3.15
CA ALA A 65 32.50 -6.39 2.20
C ALA A 65 32.40 -5.89 0.74
N LYS A 66 33.39 -6.26 -0.08
CA LYS A 66 33.38 -5.97 -1.53
C LYS A 66 32.33 -6.82 -2.21
N ARG A 67 31.36 -6.17 -2.89
CA ARG A 67 30.31 -6.81 -3.71
C ARG A 67 29.97 -5.97 -4.91
N MET A 68 29.35 -6.60 -5.90
CA MET A 68 28.72 -5.87 -7.00
C MET A 68 27.46 -5.20 -6.48
N MET A 69 27.43 -3.87 -6.58
CA MET A 69 26.33 -3.03 -6.08
C MET A 69 25.47 -2.57 -7.25
N LEU A 70 24.17 -2.69 -7.07
CA LEU A 70 23.15 -2.10 -7.96
C LEU A 70 22.99 -0.62 -7.66
N PRO A 71 22.50 0.18 -8.63
CA PRO A 71 22.25 1.60 -8.43
C PRO A 71 21.26 1.82 -7.28
N ASN A 72 21.46 2.90 -6.53
CA ASN A 72 20.53 3.30 -5.49
C ASN A 72 19.23 3.83 -6.11
N ILE A 73 18.18 3.98 -5.28
CA ILE A 73 16.86 4.39 -5.78
C ILE A 73 16.86 5.76 -6.45
N PHE A 74 17.73 6.70 -5.99
CA PHE A 74 17.83 8.04 -6.56
C PHE A 74 18.48 8.02 -7.95
N GLN A 75 19.53 7.21 -8.13
CA GLN A 75 20.15 6.99 -9.44
C GLN A 75 19.18 6.35 -10.42
N TYR A 76 18.35 5.44 -9.91
CA TYR A 76 17.32 4.79 -10.72
C TYR A 76 16.22 5.80 -11.11
N ALA A 77 15.75 6.65 -10.18
CA ALA A 77 14.79 7.71 -10.49
C ALA A 77 15.38 8.75 -11.48
N ALA A 78 16.67 9.09 -11.34
CA ALA A 78 17.36 9.94 -12.31
C ALA A 78 17.43 9.31 -13.71
N TYR A 79 17.62 7.99 -13.78
CA TYR A 79 17.56 7.25 -15.05
C TYR A 79 16.16 7.33 -15.67
N ILE A 80 15.09 7.11 -14.90
CA ILE A 80 13.72 7.25 -15.41
C ILE A 80 13.50 8.66 -15.96
N LYS A 81 13.95 9.70 -15.23
CA LYS A 81 13.88 11.09 -15.67
C LYS A 81 14.64 11.34 -16.97
N SER A 82 15.81 10.72 -17.16
CA SER A 82 16.60 10.88 -18.39
C SER A 82 15.95 10.25 -19.62
N VAL A 83 15.09 9.26 -19.41
CA VAL A 83 14.44 8.49 -20.45
C VAL A 83 13.07 9.05 -20.83
N ASP A 84 12.18 9.26 -19.85
CA ASP A 84 10.78 9.67 -20.03
C ASP A 84 10.57 11.16 -19.71
N GLY A 85 11.63 11.87 -19.32
CA GLY A 85 11.54 13.26 -18.89
C GLY A 85 10.93 13.42 -17.49
N PHE A 86 10.78 14.68 -17.04
CA PHE A 86 10.29 14.98 -15.70
C PHE A 86 8.83 14.55 -15.51
N ILE A 87 7.97 14.80 -16.50
CA ILE A 87 6.54 14.44 -16.45
C ILE A 87 6.37 12.92 -16.46
N GLY A 88 7.21 12.18 -17.19
CA GLY A 88 7.21 10.74 -17.23
C GLY A 88 7.44 10.09 -15.85
N CYS A 89 8.16 10.76 -14.94
CA CYS A 89 8.37 10.28 -13.57
C CYS A 89 7.07 10.20 -12.73
N PHE A 90 6.00 10.84 -13.19
CA PHE A 90 4.69 10.86 -12.53
C PHE A 90 3.66 9.93 -13.18
N ARG A 91 4.10 9.05 -14.07
CA ARG A 91 3.24 8.04 -14.69
C ARG A 91 2.65 7.12 -13.63
N GLY A 92 1.32 6.91 -13.65
CA GLY A 92 0.59 6.13 -12.65
C GLY A 92 0.19 6.90 -11.39
N LEU A 93 0.52 8.19 -11.27
CA LEU A 93 0.12 9.00 -10.11
C LEU A 93 -1.41 9.24 -10.06
N SER A 94 -2.05 9.52 -11.19
CA SER A 94 -3.49 9.82 -11.23
C SER A 94 -4.37 8.69 -10.70
N PRO A 95 -4.23 7.42 -11.13
CA PRO A 95 -5.01 6.34 -10.54
C PRO A 95 -4.67 6.14 -9.05
N LYS A 96 -3.43 6.28 -8.66
CA LYS A 96 -3.02 6.16 -7.25
C LYS A 96 -3.71 7.20 -6.36
N ILE A 97 -3.74 8.47 -6.77
CA ILE A 97 -4.43 9.54 -6.03
C ILE A 97 -5.92 9.21 -5.93
N LEU A 98 -6.56 8.85 -7.04
CA LEU A 98 -7.98 8.51 -7.07
C LEU A 98 -8.30 7.34 -6.14
N GLY A 99 -7.49 6.28 -6.17
CA GLY A 99 -7.64 5.14 -5.27
C GLY A 99 -7.52 5.52 -3.79
N ASN A 100 -6.57 6.40 -3.45
CA ASN A 100 -6.40 6.88 -2.08
C ASN A 100 -7.59 7.74 -1.61
N VAL A 101 -8.10 8.63 -2.46
CA VAL A 101 -9.27 9.48 -2.15
C VAL A 101 -10.51 8.60 -1.94
N LEU A 102 -10.81 7.70 -2.87
CA LEU A 102 -11.96 6.82 -2.78
C LEU A 102 -11.86 5.88 -1.57
N SER A 103 -10.70 5.32 -1.32
CA SER A 103 -10.47 4.47 -0.16
C SER A 103 -10.69 5.25 1.15
N SER A 104 -10.15 6.45 1.26
CA SER A 104 -10.30 7.27 2.48
C SER A 104 -11.76 7.66 2.74
N TYR A 105 -12.53 7.91 1.69
CA TYR A 105 -13.93 8.34 1.83
C TYR A 105 -14.89 7.18 2.11
N TYR A 106 -14.72 6.05 1.39
CA TYR A 106 -15.69 4.95 1.44
C TYR A 106 -15.34 3.86 2.44
N ALA A 107 -14.06 3.67 2.77
CA ALA A 107 -13.65 2.56 3.63
C ALA A 107 -14.28 2.63 5.03
N GLU A 108 -14.30 3.81 5.62
CA GLU A 108 -14.88 4.03 6.94
C GLU A 108 -16.41 3.86 6.93
N LYS A 109 -17.09 4.51 5.98
CA LYS A 109 -18.55 4.36 5.82
C LYS A 109 -18.97 2.90 5.63
N LEU A 110 -18.24 2.19 4.74
CA LEU A 110 -18.54 0.78 4.47
C LEU A 110 -18.26 -0.11 5.69
N SER A 111 -17.19 0.16 6.43
CA SER A 111 -16.85 -0.61 7.62
C SER A 111 -17.93 -0.47 8.72
N VAL A 112 -18.46 0.73 8.91
CA VAL A 112 -19.52 1.00 9.87
C VAL A 112 -20.79 0.23 9.49
N VAL A 113 -21.19 0.26 8.21
CA VAL A 113 -22.36 -0.47 7.73
C VAL A 113 -22.18 -1.99 7.89
N LEU A 114 -21.00 -2.53 7.57
CA LEU A 114 -20.71 -3.96 7.66
C LEU A 114 -20.65 -4.44 9.11
N VAL A 115 -19.92 -3.73 9.96
CA VAL A 115 -19.80 -4.08 11.39
C VAL A 115 -21.13 -3.86 12.10
N GLY A 116 -21.86 -2.77 11.78
CA GLY A 116 -23.20 -2.52 12.28
C GLY A 116 -24.15 -3.66 11.96
N LYS A 117 -24.23 -4.12 10.72
CA LYS A 117 -25.05 -5.29 10.34
C LYS A 117 -24.63 -6.57 11.05
N MET A 118 -23.36 -6.77 11.37
CA MET A 118 -22.89 -7.89 12.18
C MET A 118 -23.29 -7.75 13.66
N SER A 119 -23.27 -6.54 14.20
CA SER A 119 -23.64 -6.26 15.60
C SER A 119 -25.15 -6.33 15.84
N THR A 120 -25.97 -5.83 14.90
CA THR A 120 -27.45 -5.88 15.01
C THR A 120 -28.03 -7.29 15.05
N ARG A 121 -27.24 -8.30 14.72
CA ARG A 121 -27.66 -9.69 14.91
C ARG A 121 -27.74 -10.09 16.39
N PHE A 122 -27.24 -9.23 17.28
CA PHE A 122 -27.10 -9.58 18.69
C PHE A 122 -27.84 -8.67 19.69
N ASP A 123 -28.15 -7.38 19.42
CA ASP A 123 -28.53 -6.53 20.57
C ASP A 123 -29.62 -5.45 20.45
N ASP A 124 -30.04 -4.98 19.26
CA ASP A 124 -31.13 -3.97 19.27
C ASP A 124 -31.88 -3.80 17.93
N PRO A 125 -33.21 -4.08 17.89
CA PRO A 125 -34.01 -3.90 16.68
C PRO A 125 -34.45 -2.45 16.41
N SER A 126 -34.12 -1.48 17.30
CA SER A 126 -34.63 -0.11 17.22
C SER A 126 -33.69 0.89 16.52
N PHE A 127 -32.45 0.56 16.27
CA PHE A 127 -31.48 1.46 15.63
C PHE A 127 -31.49 1.30 14.10
N ASN A 128 -31.85 2.36 13.38
CA ASN A 128 -31.96 2.34 11.92
C ASN A 128 -30.62 2.69 11.26
N TRP A 129 -29.78 1.69 11.02
CA TRP A 129 -28.44 1.83 10.46
C TRP A 129 -28.37 2.46 9.05
N PHE A 130 -29.49 2.46 8.32
CA PHE A 130 -29.56 3.03 6.98
C PHE A 130 -29.76 4.55 6.95
N GLU A 131 -30.38 5.10 7.99
CA GLU A 131 -30.70 6.53 8.12
C GLU A 131 -29.75 7.27 9.06
N ALA A 132 -29.00 6.53 9.89
CA ALA A 132 -28.08 7.11 10.83
C ALA A 132 -26.86 7.75 10.12
N ASN A 133 -26.56 8.99 10.52
CA ASN A 133 -25.33 9.66 10.11
C ASN A 133 -24.11 8.99 10.76
N LEU A 134 -22.91 9.22 10.19
CA LEU A 134 -21.67 8.65 10.69
C LEU A 134 -21.41 9.02 12.16
N ASP A 135 -21.81 10.23 12.55
CA ASP A 135 -21.67 10.76 13.92
C ASP A 135 -22.59 10.03 14.90
N ASP A 136 -23.84 9.77 14.52
CA ASP A 136 -24.82 9.03 15.35
C ASP A 136 -24.36 7.60 15.60
N ILE A 137 -23.74 7.00 14.57
CA ILE A 137 -23.20 5.64 14.65
C ILE A 137 -21.93 5.61 15.53
N ASN A 138 -21.09 6.61 15.42
CA ASN A 138 -19.90 6.72 16.25
C ASN A 138 -20.26 6.98 17.72
N GLU A 139 -21.24 7.86 17.99
CA GLU A 139 -21.75 8.14 19.32
C GLU A 139 -22.42 6.91 19.96
N TYR A 140 -23.20 6.14 19.18
CA TYR A 140 -23.81 4.88 19.64
C TYR A 140 -22.74 3.83 19.98
N MET A 141 -21.69 3.76 19.21
CA MET A 141 -20.57 2.84 19.45
C MET A 141 -19.70 3.30 20.62
N GLU A 142 -19.51 4.61 20.82
CA GLU A 142 -18.72 5.18 21.93
C GLU A 142 -19.44 5.07 23.28
N THR A 143 -20.76 5.23 23.34
CA THR A 143 -21.56 5.09 24.57
C THR A 143 -21.63 3.65 25.06
N LYS A 144 -21.68 2.66 24.19
CA LYS A 144 -21.62 1.23 24.57
C LYS A 144 -20.21 0.76 24.87
N ASP A 145 -19.21 1.40 24.31
CA ASP A 145 -17.83 0.90 24.19
C ASP A 145 -16.79 1.69 24.99
N GLY A 146 -17.18 2.50 25.96
CA GLY A 146 -16.21 3.16 26.88
C GLY A 146 -15.23 2.20 27.59
N VAL A 147 -15.39 0.90 27.38
CA VAL A 147 -14.49 -0.19 27.80
C VAL A 147 -13.96 -0.99 26.61
N VAL A 148 -14.42 -0.78 25.38
CA VAL A 148 -14.23 -1.68 24.22
C VAL A 148 -13.12 -1.23 23.27
N GLU A 149 -12.50 -0.08 23.43
CA GLU A 149 -11.27 0.25 22.69
C GLU A 149 -10.09 -0.68 23.01
N ALA A 150 -10.16 -1.42 24.10
CA ALA A 150 -9.18 -2.45 24.47
C ALA A 150 -9.63 -3.88 24.11
N MET A 151 -10.79 -4.07 23.50
CA MET A 151 -11.40 -5.39 23.23
C MET A 151 -11.43 -5.76 21.71
N PRO A 152 -11.62 -7.06 21.38
CA PRO A 152 -11.63 -7.60 20.02
C PRO A 152 -12.53 -6.85 19.02
N GLY A 153 -13.59 -6.18 19.47
CA GLY A 153 -14.53 -5.45 18.63
C GLY A 153 -13.91 -4.23 17.91
N GLY A 154 -13.16 -3.40 18.61
CA GLY A 154 -12.47 -2.26 18.01
C GLY A 154 -11.38 -2.67 17.01
N MET A 155 -10.70 -3.80 17.27
CA MET A 155 -9.75 -4.39 16.36
C MET A 155 -10.42 -4.92 15.09
N LEU A 156 -11.57 -5.60 15.25
CA LEU A 156 -12.35 -6.11 14.11
C LEU A 156 -12.84 -4.97 13.21
N ARG A 157 -13.36 -3.90 13.77
CA ARG A 157 -13.78 -2.71 13.00
C ARG A 157 -12.63 -2.11 12.20
N LYS A 158 -11.46 -1.92 12.83
CA LYS A 158 -10.25 -1.42 12.15
C LYS A 158 -9.81 -2.37 11.03
N ALA A 159 -9.85 -3.68 11.26
CA ALA A 159 -9.51 -4.69 10.27
C ALA A 159 -10.48 -4.67 9.07
N VAL A 160 -11.79 -4.60 9.33
CA VAL A 160 -12.81 -4.52 8.28
C VAL A 160 -12.67 -3.22 7.49
N ALA A 161 -12.48 -2.07 8.14
CA ALA A 161 -12.23 -0.79 7.47
C ALA A 161 -11.00 -0.85 6.58
N HIS A 162 -9.91 -1.44 7.07
CA HIS A 162 -8.69 -1.61 6.29
C HIS A 162 -8.90 -2.50 5.07
N VAL A 163 -9.54 -3.66 5.22
CA VAL A 163 -9.85 -4.57 4.11
C VAL A 163 -10.73 -3.88 3.07
N CYS A 164 -11.78 -3.18 3.50
CA CYS A 164 -12.63 -2.40 2.60
C CYS A 164 -11.82 -1.35 1.83
N GLY A 165 -10.94 -0.63 2.53
CA GLY A 165 -10.06 0.35 1.91
C GLY A 165 -9.13 -0.25 0.87
N VAL A 166 -8.54 -1.42 1.17
CA VAL A 166 -7.69 -2.14 0.22
C VAL A 166 -8.48 -2.59 -1.00
N VAL A 167 -9.65 -3.20 -0.81
CA VAL A 167 -10.50 -3.69 -1.92
C VAL A 167 -10.93 -2.54 -2.84
N ILE A 168 -11.32 -1.39 -2.27
CA ILE A 168 -11.73 -0.20 -3.04
C ILE A 168 -10.55 0.40 -3.82
N SER A 169 -9.37 0.49 -3.20
CA SER A 169 -8.19 1.10 -3.82
C SER A 169 -7.45 0.16 -4.79
N HIS A 170 -7.66 -1.16 -4.68
CA HIS A 170 -6.86 -2.15 -5.42
C HIS A 170 -6.95 -2.03 -6.94
N PRO A 171 -8.12 -1.82 -7.57
CA PRO A 171 -8.21 -1.62 -9.01
C PRO A 171 -7.31 -0.48 -9.50
N PHE A 172 -7.31 0.64 -8.78
CA PHE A 172 -6.48 1.80 -9.10
C PHE A 172 -4.99 1.55 -8.85
N HIS A 173 -4.68 0.73 -7.86
CA HIS A 173 -3.31 0.30 -7.59
C HIS A 173 -2.76 -0.57 -8.72
N VAL A 174 -3.54 -1.53 -9.23
CA VAL A 174 -3.17 -2.36 -10.38
C VAL A 174 -2.93 -1.50 -11.62
N ILE A 175 -3.85 -0.57 -11.92
CA ILE A 175 -3.71 0.37 -13.03
C ILE A 175 -2.41 1.18 -12.87
N SER A 176 -2.14 1.72 -11.68
CA SER A 176 -0.93 2.50 -11.40
C SER A 176 0.35 1.68 -11.64
N ILE A 177 0.40 0.43 -11.16
CA ILE A 177 1.55 -0.46 -11.37
C ILE A 177 1.74 -0.77 -12.87
N ARG A 178 0.66 -1.06 -13.61
CA ARG A 178 0.74 -1.35 -15.04
C ARG A 178 1.17 -0.13 -15.86
N MET A 179 0.69 1.05 -15.52
CA MET A 179 1.16 2.31 -16.12
C MET A 179 2.66 2.54 -15.89
N MET A 180 3.18 2.18 -14.72
CA MET A 180 4.61 2.21 -14.46
C MET A 180 5.35 1.09 -15.18
N ALA A 181 4.81 -0.12 -15.20
CA ALA A 181 5.45 -1.31 -15.79
C ALA A 181 5.64 -1.21 -17.31
N GLN A 182 4.80 -0.47 -18.03
CA GLN A 182 4.95 -0.27 -19.48
C GLN A 182 6.27 0.42 -19.86
N PHE A 183 6.94 1.10 -18.93
CA PHE A 183 8.28 1.64 -19.11
C PHE A 183 9.29 0.56 -19.53
N ILE A 184 9.16 -0.66 -19.00
CA ILE A 184 10.07 -1.77 -19.22
C ILE A 184 10.07 -2.20 -20.70
N GLY A 185 8.89 -2.32 -21.29
CA GLY A 185 8.70 -2.70 -22.70
C GLY A 185 8.71 -1.53 -23.68
N ARG A 186 8.79 -0.28 -23.20
CA ARG A 186 8.58 0.93 -24.01
C ARG A 186 7.24 0.91 -24.73
N GLU A 187 6.20 0.52 -24.01
CA GLU A 187 4.86 0.33 -24.51
C GLU A 187 3.96 1.52 -24.16
N HIS A 188 2.84 1.67 -24.88
CA HIS A 188 1.88 2.75 -24.73
C HIS A 188 0.44 2.22 -24.65
N MET A 189 0.24 1.04 -24.01
CA MET A 189 -1.08 0.42 -23.91
C MET A 189 -1.91 1.01 -22.75
N TYR A 190 -1.25 1.43 -21.67
CA TYR A 190 -1.86 1.96 -20.45
C TYR A 190 -1.68 3.48 -20.37
N ASP A 191 -2.06 4.19 -21.45
CA ASP A 191 -1.95 5.65 -21.47
C ASP A 191 -3.22 6.29 -20.87
N GLY A 192 -3.03 6.88 -19.68
CA GLY A 192 -4.09 7.51 -18.92
C GLY A 192 -5.00 6.53 -18.17
N LEU A 193 -5.86 7.07 -17.32
CA LEU A 193 -6.73 6.27 -16.44
C LEU A 193 -7.79 5.50 -17.25
N PHE A 194 -8.52 6.20 -18.13
CA PHE A 194 -9.63 5.60 -18.88
C PHE A 194 -9.14 4.59 -19.93
N GLY A 195 -8.01 4.88 -20.59
CA GLY A 195 -7.38 3.93 -21.52
C GLY A 195 -6.98 2.63 -20.81
N SER A 196 -6.40 2.75 -19.63
CA SER A 196 -6.01 1.60 -18.81
C SER A 196 -7.21 0.77 -18.34
N ILE A 197 -8.29 1.43 -17.92
CA ILE A 197 -9.53 0.73 -17.53
C ILE A 197 -10.09 -0.06 -18.73
N LYS A 198 -10.17 0.58 -19.90
CA LYS A 198 -10.66 -0.07 -21.12
C LYS A 198 -9.81 -1.28 -21.51
N GLU A 199 -8.49 -1.14 -21.45
CA GLU A 199 -7.55 -2.21 -21.81
C GLU A 199 -7.71 -3.42 -20.90
N ILE A 200 -7.76 -3.23 -19.57
CA ILE A 200 -7.94 -4.31 -18.60
C ILE A 200 -9.31 -4.98 -18.79
N TRP A 201 -10.36 -4.16 -18.93
CA TRP A 201 -11.72 -4.68 -19.09
C TRP A 201 -11.88 -5.58 -20.31
N LEU A 202 -11.34 -5.14 -21.46
CA LEU A 202 -11.47 -5.88 -22.72
C LEU A 202 -10.71 -7.21 -22.74
N HIS A 203 -9.55 -7.28 -22.09
CA HIS A 203 -8.67 -8.43 -22.21
C HIS A 203 -8.69 -9.37 -21.02
N GLU A 204 -8.90 -8.85 -19.81
CA GLU A 204 -8.83 -9.64 -18.58
C GLU A 204 -10.16 -9.62 -17.79
N GLY A 205 -11.07 -8.73 -18.16
CA GLY A 205 -12.33 -8.53 -17.44
C GLY A 205 -12.13 -7.98 -16.02
N ILE A 206 -13.09 -8.27 -15.13
CA ILE A 206 -13.06 -7.80 -13.74
C ILE A 206 -11.88 -8.39 -12.97
N SER A 207 -11.49 -9.63 -13.25
CA SER A 207 -10.40 -10.32 -12.55
C SER A 207 -9.06 -9.61 -12.71
N GLY A 208 -8.81 -8.95 -13.83
CA GLY A 208 -7.59 -8.16 -14.07
C GLY A 208 -7.39 -7.02 -13.10
N PHE A 209 -8.47 -6.38 -12.65
CA PHE A 209 -8.41 -5.29 -11.66
C PHE A 209 -8.04 -5.77 -10.24
N PHE A 210 -8.22 -7.04 -9.96
CA PHE A 210 -7.95 -7.65 -8.66
C PHE A 210 -6.72 -8.57 -8.67
N SER A 211 -5.91 -8.52 -9.74
CA SER A 211 -4.67 -9.27 -9.83
C SER A 211 -3.72 -8.90 -8.67
N GLY A 212 -3.24 -9.91 -7.93
CA GLY A 212 -2.32 -9.71 -6.80
C GLY A 212 -2.97 -9.22 -5.50
N ILE A 213 -4.31 -9.19 -5.39
CA ILE A 213 -5.00 -8.76 -4.16
C ILE A 213 -4.75 -9.73 -2.99
N ILE A 214 -4.73 -11.03 -3.25
CA ILE A 214 -4.61 -12.06 -2.20
C ILE A 214 -3.32 -11.90 -1.38
N PRO A 215 -2.10 -11.88 -1.96
CA PRO A 215 -0.88 -11.67 -1.18
C PRO A 215 -0.84 -10.31 -0.47
N ARG A 216 -1.47 -9.27 -1.03
CA ARG A 216 -1.60 -7.97 -0.38
C ARG A 216 -2.46 -8.05 0.88
N LEU A 217 -3.68 -8.58 0.77
CA LEU A 217 -4.58 -8.76 1.90
C LEU A 217 -3.97 -9.65 2.98
N TRP A 218 -3.26 -10.73 2.57
CA TRP A 218 -2.57 -11.60 3.51
C TRP A 218 -1.50 -10.85 4.31
N MET A 219 -0.68 -10.06 3.64
CA MET A 219 0.33 -9.21 4.29
C MET A 219 -0.33 -8.23 5.27
N ASP A 220 -1.37 -7.52 4.82
CA ASP A 220 -2.06 -6.51 5.62
C ASP A 220 -2.73 -7.15 6.86
N PHE A 221 -3.37 -8.31 6.69
CA PHE A 221 -3.97 -9.07 7.79
C PHE A 221 -2.93 -9.48 8.84
N CYS A 222 -1.80 -10.04 8.41
CA CYS A 222 -0.71 -10.41 9.32
C CYS A 222 -0.15 -9.18 10.04
N CYS A 223 0.08 -8.08 9.31
CA CYS A 223 0.60 -6.84 9.89
C CYS A 223 -0.35 -6.28 10.94
N LEU A 224 -1.65 -6.18 10.65
CA LEU A 224 -2.65 -5.70 11.60
C LEU A 224 -2.74 -6.57 12.84
N THR A 225 -2.84 -7.89 12.65
CA THR A 225 -3.02 -8.84 13.76
C THR A 225 -1.81 -8.83 14.69
N ILE A 226 -0.60 -8.94 14.15
CA ILE A 226 0.63 -8.99 14.95
C ILE A 226 0.88 -7.64 15.63
N THR A 227 0.74 -6.53 14.92
CA THR A 227 0.96 -5.19 15.49
C THR A 227 -0.04 -4.89 16.60
N SER A 228 -1.32 -5.16 16.37
CA SER A 228 -2.35 -4.96 17.40
C SER A 228 -2.15 -5.89 18.59
N GLY A 229 -1.74 -7.14 18.37
CA GLY A 229 -1.41 -8.10 19.43
C GLY A 229 -0.25 -7.60 20.29
N ILE A 230 0.85 -7.14 19.69
CA ILE A 230 1.99 -6.57 20.43
C ILE A 230 1.56 -5.35 21.24
N THR A 231 0.83 -4.43 20.64
CA THR A 231 0.36 -3.22 21.32
C THR A 231 -0.56 -3.55 22.48
N TYR A 232 -1.46 -4.53 22.32
CA TYR A 232 -2.34 -5.01 23.38
C TYR A 232 -1.56 -5.64 24.55
N LEU A 233 -0.56 -6.49 24.27
CA LEU A 233 0.29 -7.11 25.29
C LEU A 233 1.06 -6.06 26.07
N VAL A 234 1.63 -5.06 25.42
CA VAL A 234 2.36 -3.95 26.07
C VAL A 234 1.40 -3.14 26.95
N ALA A 235 0.21 -2.79 26.47
CA ALA A 235 -0.78 -2.08 27.27
C ALA A 235 -1.20 -2.86 28.50
N LYS A 236 -1.45 -4.17 28.36
CA LYS A 236 -1.95 -5.03 29.44
C LYS A 236 -0.89 -5.36 30.50
N TYR A 237 0.33 -5.71 30.09
CA TYR A 237 1.34 -6.23 31.02
C TYR A 237 2.30 -5.15 31.54
N LEU A 238 2.55 -4.09 30.76
CA LEU A 238 3.43 -3.00 31.16
C LEU A 238 2.66 -1.75 31.67
N GLY A 239 1.32 -1.74 31.62
CA GLY A 239 0.53 -0.59 32.05
C GLY A 239 0.88 0.70 31.28
N ALA A 240 1.28 0.56 30.01
CA ALA A 240 1.84 1.65 29.23
C ALA A 240 0.79 2.71 28.89
N ASN A 241 1.15 4.00 29.01
CA ASN A 241 0.30 5.12 28.66
C ASN A 241 -0.01 5.13 27.15
N LYS A 242 -1.10 5.79 26.74
CA LYS A 242 -1.55 5.90 25.34
C LYS A 242 -0.44 6.35 24.38
N THR A 243 0.43 7.28 24.81
CA THR A 243 1.57 7.77 24.03
C THR A 243 2.61 6.67 23.78
N VAL A 244 2.95 5.90 24.81
CA VAL A 244 3.91 4.78 24.70
C VAL A 244 3.33 3.69 23.80
N CYS A 245 2.07 3.33 23.94
CA CYS A 245 1.38 2.38 23.07
C CYS A 245 1.42 2.85 21.61
N GLY A 246 1.26 4.14 21.34
CA GLY A 246 1.38 4.72 20.00
C GLY A 246 2.78 4.52 19.39
N HIS A 247 3.83 4.78 20.15
CA HIS A 247 5.21 4.56 19.68
C HIS A 247 5.50 3.07 19.45
N VAL A 248 5.07 2.20 20.37
CA VAL A 248 5.19 0.75 20.23
C VAL A 248 4.49 0.26 18.97
N ASN A 249 3.26 0.74 18.73
CA ASN A 249 2.49 0.40 17.53
C ASN A 249 3.26 0.77 16.24
N ASN A 250 3.84 1.96 16.19
CA ASN A 250 4.58 2.41 15.01
C ASN A 250 5.85 1.57 14.77
N ILE A 251 6.61 1.28 15.83
CA ILE A 251 7.83 0.44 15.73
C ILE A 251 7.46 -1.00 15.36
N ALA A 252 6.44 -1.57 15.99
CA ALA A 252 5.96 -2.91 15.70
C ALA A 252 5.47 -3.00 14.25
N HIS A 253 4.67 -2.05 13.79
CA HIS A 253 4.18 -1.99 12.42
C HIS A 253 5.34 -1.95 11.39
N PHE A 254 6.32 -1.10 11.61
CA PHE A 254 7.51 -1.02 10.75
C PHE A 254 8.27 -2.35 10.70
N SER A 255 8.50 -2.97 11.86
CA SER A 255 9.21 -4.25 11.97
C SER A 255 8.47 -5.39 11.28
N VAL A 256 7.16 -5.52 11.54
CA VAL A 256 6.32 -6.56 10.96
C VAL A 256 6.21 -6.38 9.44
N THR A 257 5.98 -5.15 8.96
CA THR A 257 5.93 -4.85 7.52
C THR A 257 7.25 -5.21 6.82
N SER A 258 8.39 -5.01 7.48
CA SER A 258 9.70 -5.41 6.94
C SER A 258 9.86 -6.94 6.81
N VAL A 259 9.29 -7.70 7.74
CA VAL A 259 9.28 -9.18 7.68
C VAL A 259 8.37 -9.67 6.56
N PHE A 260 7.18 -9.12 6.43
CA PHE A 260 6.18 -9.51 5.43
C PHE A 260 6.35 -8.82 4.07
N TYR A 261 7.39 -8.00 3.90
CA TYR A 261 7.72 -7.31 2.64
C TYR A 261 7.74 -8.21 1.40
N PRO A 262 8.18 -9.48 1.45
CA PRO A 262 8.13 -10.38 0.29
C PRO A 262 6.74 -10.52 -0.34
N TYR A 263 5.68 -10.50 0.46
CA TYR A 263 4.31 -10.58 -0.07
C TYR A 263 3.91 -9.33 -0.86
N HIS A 264 4.47 -8.16 -0.49
CA HIS A 264 4.30 -6.94 -1.28
C HIS A 264 4.96 -7.09 -2.66
N VAL A 265 6.17 -7.67 -2.73
CA VAL A 265 6.86 -7.94 -4.01
C VAL A 265 6.02 -8.91 -4.86
N VAL A 266 5.51 -9.98 -4.26
CA VAL A 266 4.63 -10.94 -4.94
C VAL A 266 3.37 -10.26 -5.46
N SER A 267 2.72 -9.41 -4.66
CA SER A 267 1.53 -8.66 -5.09
C SER A 267 1.83 -7.78 -6.31
N THR A 268 2.96 -7.07 -6.30
CA THR A 268 3.40 -6.22 -7.43
C THR A 268 3.67 -7.06 -8.69
N CYS A 269 4.32 -8.22 -8.57
CA CYS A 269 4.55 -9.12 -9.70
C CYS A 269 3.24 -9.66 -10.25
N MET A 270 2.35 -10.12 -9.38
CA MET A 270 1.03 -10.66 -9.78
C MET A 270 0.12 -9.61 -10.41
N ALA A 271 0.25 -8.33 -10.02
CA ALA A 271 -0.51 -7.24 -10.63
C ALA A 271 -0.18 -7.03 -12.13
N VAL A 272 1.03 -7.40 -12.55
CA VAL A 272 1.49 -7.28 -13.94
C VAL A 272 1.49 -8.61 -14.68
N HIS A 273 1.60 -9.72 -13.93
CA HIS A 273 1.62 -11.08 -14.50
C HIS A 273 0.36 -11.36 -15.31
N GLY A 274 0.52 -11.98 -16.48
CA GLY A 274 -0.59 -12.29 -17.37
C GLY A 274 -1.20 -11.08 -18.12
N SER A 275 -0.71 -9.86 -17.86
CA SER A 275 -1.04 -8.70 -18.67
C SER A 275 -0.38 -8.78 -20.05
N ARG A 276 -0.84 -7.96 -21.00
CA ARG A 276 -0.21 -7.88 -22.34
C ARG A 276 1.14 -7.17 -22.34
N LEU A 277 1.58 -6.62 -21.20
CA LEU A 277 2.87 -5.98 -21.07
C LEU A 277 4.01 -6.98 -21.15
N LYS A 278 5.09 -6.63 -21.84
CA LYS A 278 6.33 -7.41 -21.84
C LYS A 278 6.87 -7.64 -20.44
N ALA A 279 6.67 -6.66 -19.54
CA ALA A 279 7.08 -6.75 -18.15
C ALA A 279 6.44 -7.91 -17.38
N GLY A 280 5.24 -8.36 -17.76
CA GLY A 280 4.48 -9.44 -17.13
C GLY A 280 4.65 -10.81 -17.78
N ASN A 281 5.49 -10.92 -18.81
CA ASN A 281 5.65 -12.12 -19.63
C ASN A 281 7.14 -12.50 -19.78
N PRO A 282 7.45 -13.77 -20.06
CA PRO A 282 8.80 -14.20 -20.42
C PRO A 282 9.34 -13.43 -21.65
N PRO A 283 10.63 -13.08 -21.71
CA PRO A 283 11.70 -13.51 -20.79
C PRO A 283 11.90 -12.63 -19.55
N LEU A 284 11.15 -11.52 -19.40
CA LEU A 284 11.36 -10.54 -18.34
C LEU A 284 10.78 -10.98 -16.99
N MET A 285 9.66 -11.71 -17.02
CA MET A 285 9.03 -12.31 -15.85
C MET A 285 8.71 -13.77 -16.14
N ASP A 286 9.01 -14.65 -15.19
CA ASP A 286 8.63 -16.05 -15.28
C ASP A 286 7.10 -16.20 -15.27
N TYR A 287 6.60 -17.27 -15.88
CA TYR A 287 5.19 -17.61 -15.80
C TYR A 287 4.89 -18.22 -14.43
N TYR A 288 3.90 -17.68 -13.72
CA TYR A 288 3.45 -18.15 -12.41
C TYR A 288 2.04 -18.73 -12.50
N VAL A 289 1.84 -19.91 -11.93
CA VAL A 289 0.50 -20.54 -11.87
C VAL A 289 -0.39 -19.78 -10.87
N ASN A 290 0.20 -19.40 -9.73
CA ASN A 290 -0.47 -18.64 -8.69
C ASN A 290 0.55 -17.82 -7.86
N TRP A 291 0.05 -17.04 -6.91
CA TRP A 291 0.90 -16.20 -6.07
C TRP A 291 1.86 -17.00 -5.16
N ASN A 292 1.50 -18.24 -4.75
CA ASN A 292 2.40 -19.10 -3.97
C ASN A 292 3.59 -19.58 -4.82
N ASP A 293 3.34 -19.96 -6.07
CA ASP A 293 4.40 -20.32 -7.03
C ASP A 293 5.33 -19.13 -7.27
N CYS A 294 4.78 -17.93 -7.45
CA CYS A 294 5.56 -16.69 -7.55
C CYS A 294 6.45 -16.50 -6.31
N TYR A 295 5.89 -16.62 -5.11
CA TYR A 295 6.64 -16.51 -3.87
C TYR A 295 7.76 -17.53 -3.77
N ALA A 296 7.48 -18.82 -4.06
CA ALA A 296 8.45 -19.90 -3.99
C ALA A 296 9.61 -19.67 -4.98
N ARG A 297 9.32 -19.27 -6.23
CA ARG A 297 10.37 -18.97 -7.23
C ARG A 297 11.21 -17.77 -6.84
N LEU A 298 10.59 -16.69 -6.38
CA LEU A 298 11.33 -15.52 -5.89
C LEU A 298 12.21 -15.86 -4.66
N LEU A 299 11.76 -16.78 -3.81
CA LEU A 299 12.54 -17.26 -2.67
C LEU A 299 13.76 -18.07 -3.12
N LEU A 300 13.56 -19.02 -4.05
CA LEU A 300 14.65 -19.82 -4.65
C LEU A 300 15.69 -18.94 -5.35
N GLN A 301 15.24 -17.90 -6.04
CA GLN A 301 16.11 -16.93 -6.74
C GLN A 301 16.74 -15.92 -5.76
N ARG A 302 16.43 -15.95 -4.48
CA ARG A 302 16.81 -14.95 -3.47
C ARG A 302 16.42 -13.52 -3.83
N GLN A 303 15.34 -13.36 -4.59
CA GLN A 303 14.84 -12.06 -5.08
C GLN A 303 13.56 -11.59 -4.36
N HIS A 304 13.07 -12.37 -3.39
CA HIS A 304 11.85 -12.07 -2.64
C HIS A 304 11.87 -10.76 -1.83
N LYS A 305 13.06 -10.17 -1.64
CA LYS A 305 13.25 -8.87 -0.93
C LYS A 305 13.74 -7.75 -1.85
N ARG A 306 13.62 -7.89 -3.17
CA ARG A 306 14.05 -6.83 -4.10
C ARG A 306 13.26 -5.54 -3.87
N GLY A 307 13.98 -4.39 -3.83
CA GLY A 307 13.38 -3.10 -3.50
C GLY A 307 13.14 -2.83 -2.01
N SER A 308 13.56 -3.72 -1.10
CA SER A 308 13.48 -3.47 0.35
C SER A 308 14.52 -2.46 0.83
N SER A 309 15.68 -2.38 0.18
CA SER A 309 16.72 -1.40 0.48
C SER A 309 16.74 -0.31 -0.59
N PHE A 310 16.84 0.94 -0.15
CA PHE A 310 16.90 2.10 -1.04
C PHE A 310 18.32 2.50 -1.41
N PHE A 311 19.27 2.35 -0.48
CA PHE A 311 20.62 2.86 -0.63
C PHE A 311 21.63 1.78 -0.98
N PHE A 312 21.62 0.66 -0.25
CA PHE A 312 22.61 -0.41 -0.37
C PHE A 312 21.96 -1.64 -1.01
N ARG A 313 22.09 -1.74 -2.33
CA ARG A 313 21.53 -2.81 -3.12
C ARG A 313 22.68 -3.64 -3.71
N ALA A 314 22.86 -4.84 -3.19
CA ALA A 314 23.89 -5.76 -3.68
C ALA A 314 23.25 -6.82 -4.57
N VAL A 315 23.99 -7.24 -5.61
CA VAL A 315 23.59 -8.40 -6.42
C VAL A 315 23.58 -9.64 -5.54
N ALA A 316 22.51 -10.45 -5.62
CA ALA A 316 22.45 -11.72 -4.91
C ALA A 316 23.60 -12.64 -5.36
N SER A 317 24.29 -13.23 -4.38
CA SER A 317 25.52 -14.02 -4.63
C SER A 317 25.29 -15.42 -5.20
N THR A 318 24.14 -15.71 -5.75
CA THR A 318 23.91 -16.96 -6.50
C THR A 318 24.08 -16.68 -7.98
N PRO A 319 24.81 -17.51 -8.73
CA PRO A 319 24.80 -17.51 -10.19
C PRO A 319 23.51 -18.17 -10.69
N ALA A 320 22.35 -17.69 -10.23
CA ALA A 320 21.13 -17.93 -10.97
C ALA A 320 21.34 -17.17 -12.27
N LYS A 321 21.37 -17.90 -13.38
CA LYS A 321 21.40 -17.38 -14.73
C LYS A 321 20.57 -16.12 -14.75
N MET A 322 21.22 -14.96 -14.89
CA MET A 322 20.54 -13.71 -15.21
C MET A 322 20.06 -13.88 -16.65
N ASN A 323 18.99 -14.66 -16.82
CA ASN A 323 18.38 -14.89 -18.11
C ASN A 323 17.80 -13.54 -18.56
N GLY A 324 18.57 -12.85 -19.42
CA GLY A 324 18.07 -11.77 -20.25
C GLY A 324 17.65 -10.46 -19.56
N ALA A 325 17.82 -10.29 -18.26
CA ALA A 325 17.43 -9.06 -17.56
C ALA A 325 18.37 -7.87 -17.80
N PHE A 326 19.54 -8.07 -18.35
CA PHE A 326 20.33 -7.00 -18.96
C PHE A 326 19.85 -6.86 -20.41
N ALA A 327 18.85 -6.03 -20.63
CA ALA A 327 18.64 -5.51 -21.96
C ALA A 327 19.95 -4.85 -22.40
N PRO A 328 20.52 -5.20 -23.59
CA PRO A 328 21.67 -4.48 -24.09
C PRO A 328 21.28 -3.01 -24.14
N TYR A 329 22.12 -2.15 -23.58
CA TYR A 329 21.91 -0.71 -23.60
C TYR A 329 21.53 -0.27 -25.00
N PRO A 330 20.46 0.50 -25.20
CA PRO A 330 20.42 1.34 -26.37
C PRO A 330 21.58 2.33 -26.20
N GLU A 331 22.56 2.22 -27.08
CA GLU A 331 23.62 3.21 -27.17
C GLU A 331 22.96 4.58 -27.28
N LEU A 332 23.24 5.44 -26.29
CA LEU A 332 22.85 6.83 -26.33
C LEU A 332 23.56 7.45 -27.54
N LYS A 333 22.78 7.64 -28.64
CA LYS A 333 23.16 8.56 -29.71
C LYS A 333 22.76 9.96 -29.30
#